data_fcd891ac53e8d05d7786e13557b50da3
#
_entry.id   fcd891ac53e8d05d7786e13557b50da3
#
_cell.length_a   1.000
_cell.length_b   1.000
_cell.length_c   1.000
_cell.angle_alpha   90.00
_cell.angle_beta   90.00
_cell.angle_gamma   90.00
#
_symmetry.space_group_name_H-M   'P 1'
#
loop_
_entity.id
_entity.type
_entity.pdbx_description
1 polymer ?
#
loop_
_entity_poly.entity_id
_entity_poly.type
_entity_poly.pdbx_seq_one_letter_code
_entity_poly.pdbx_strand_id
1 'polypeptide(L)'
;ALVLSGGGAKGISEIPAMHIIDSLNIPIDYIIGTSMGAIGGAYYSIGYSPHEIKNISDETDWDLIFSNQKRRSDLNYFQKYDYDKYQAIFSIDGMKPKPPIAISSGHSSYSYLNKLTRYNETIYDFDNFVIPFRCNAVDLLTGEEVIFKNGSLAKSLRCSSSIPSVFNPINDG
;
A
#
# COMPACT_ATOMS: atom_id res chain seq x y z
N ALA A 1 12.28 3.34 19.10
CA ALA A 1 11.79 3.12 17.74
C ALA A 1 10.68 2.07 17.74
N LEU A 2 9.72 2.19 16.84
CA LEU A 2 8.66 1.22 16.59
C LEU A 2 8.91 0.51 15.26
N VAL A 3 9.00 -0.82 15.29
CA VAL A 3 9.22 -1.63 14.09
C VAL A 3 7.96 -2.45 13.82
N LEU A 4 7.37 -2.25 12.64
CA LEU A 4 6.11 -2.85 12.22
C LEU A 4 6.36 -3.82 11.05
N SER A 5 5.86 -5.04 11.17
CA SER A 5 6.16 -6.10 10.21
C SER A 5 5.13 -6.16 9.06
N GLY A 6 5.56 -6.76 7.95
CA GLY A 6 4.64 -7.16 6.90
C GLY A 6 3.82 -8.38 7.28
N GLY A 7 2.74 -8.63 6.56
CA GLY A 7 1.93 -9.84 6.78
C GLY A 7 0.53 -9.78 6.18
N GLY A 8 0.29 -8.86 5.26
CA GLY A 8 -1.04 -8.65 4.67
C GLY A 8 -2.07 -8.33 5.75
N ALA A 9 -3.21 -9.00 5.75
CA ALA A 9 -4.27 -8.76 6.74
C ALA A 9 -3.81 -8.93 8.22
N LYS A 10 -2.77 -9.72 8.47
CA LYS A 10 -2.22 -9.88 9.83
C LYS A 10 -1.56 -8.60 10.37
N GLY A 11 -1.07 -7.71 9.51
CA GLY A 11 -0.52 -6.41 9.92
C GLY A 11 -1.56 -5.49 10.58
N ILE A 12 -2.85 -5.72 10.35
CA ILE A 12 -3.94 -4.99 11.04
C ILE A 12 -3.87 -5.25 12.55
N SER A 13 -3.35 -6.40 13.00
CA SER A 13 -3.19 -6.72 14.43
C SER A 13 -2.17 -5.84 15.16
N GLU A 14 -1.38 -5.04 14.43
CA GLU A 14 -0.44 -4.07 15.02
C GLU A 14 -1.15 -2.80 15.53
N ILE A 15 -2.36 -2.50 15.00
CA ILE A 15 -3.14 -1.31 15.43
C ILE A 15 -3.46 -1.33 16.94
N PRO A 16 -3.91 -2.44 17.55
CA PRO A 16 -4.08 -2.51 19.01
C PRO A 16 -2.81 -2.22 19.79
N ALA A 17 -1.65 -2.65 19.31
CA ALA A 17 -0.37 -2.36 19.95
C ALA A 17 -0.04 -0.86 19.90
N MET A 18 -0.26 -0.21 18.75
CA MET A 18 -0.13 1.25 18.63
C MET A 18 -1.09 1.99 19.57
N HIS A 19 -2.30 1.46 19.76
CA HIS A 19 -3.28 2.02 20.68
C HIS A 19 -2.81 1.98 22.14
N ILE A 20 -2.17 0.88 22.55
CA ILE A 20 -1.59 0.73 23.90
C ILE A 20 -0.42 1.70 24.08
N ILE A 21 0.47 1.78 23.11
CA ILE A 21 1.62 2.70 23.11
C ILE A 21 1.14 4.14 23.29
N ASP A 22 0.14 4.55 22.52
CA ASP A 22 -0.45 5.89 22.57
C ASP A 22 -1.13 6.16 23.92
N SER A 23 -1.94 5.20 24.42
CA SER A 23 -2.66 5.32 25.70
C SER A 23 -1.72 5.43 26.91
N LEU A 24 -0.55 4.83 26.82
CA LEU A 24 0.50 4.88 27.87
C LEU A 24 1.45 6.07 27.67
N ASN A 25 1.24 6.91 26.64
CA ASN A 25 2.11 8.01 26.26
C ASN A 25 3.60 7.58 26.13
N ILE A 26 3.84 6.38 25.55
CA ILE A 26 5.17 5.89 25.30
C ILE A 26 5.75 6.68 24.12
N PRO A 27 6.86 7.42 24.29
CA PRO A 27 7.43 8.22 23.21
C PRO A 27 8.00 7.33 22.11
N ILE A 28 7.63 7.62 20.86
CA ILE A 28 8.17 6.99 19.67
C ILE A 28 8.94 8.04 18.87
N ASP A 29 10.26 7.84 18.76
CA ASP A 29 11.13 8.77 18.03
C ASP A 29 11.35 8.36 16.58
N TYR A 30 10.97 7.13 16.21
CA TYR A 30 11.24 6.59 14.89
C TYR A 30 10.34 5.41 14.56
N ILE A 31 9.85 5.35 13.32
CA ILE A 31 9.01 4.24 12.83
C ILE A 31 9.65 3.60 11.60
N ILE A 32 9.73 2.28 11.61
CA ILE A 32 10.16 1.48 10.47
C ILE A 32 9.08 0.45 10.17
N GLY A 33 8.65 0.38 8.90
CA GLY A 33 7.59 -0.54 8.53
C GLY A 33 7.85 -1.28 7.23
N THR A 34 7.27 -2.47 7.11
CA THR A 34 7.28 -3.29 5.89
C THR A 34 5.84 -3.61 5.49
N SER A 35 5.49 -3.45 4.20
CA SER A 35 4.17 -3.84 3.65
C SER A 35 3.01 -3.23 4.45
N MET A 36 2.12 -4.04 5.04
CA MET A 36 1.00 -3.55 5.84
C MET A 36 1.47 -2.75 7.07
N GLY A 37 2.57 -3.18 7.72
CA GLY A 37 3.18 -2.42 8.81
C GLY A 37 3.77 -1.09 8.35
N ALA A 38 4.24 -0.99 7.08
CA ALA A 38 4.64 0.29 6.51
C ALA A 38 3.44 1.21 6.32
N ILE A 39 2.28 0.68 5.89
CA ILE A 39 1.06 1.47 5.71
C ILE A 39 0.56 2.01 7.05
N GLY A 40 0.41 1.14 8.06
CA GLY A 40 -0.01 1.55 9.40
C GLY A 40 0.97 2.51 10.06
N GLY A 41 2.27 2.21 9.96
CA GLY A 41 3.35 3.03 10.49
C GLY A 41 3.44 4.40 9.82
N ALA A 42 3.24 4.47 8.51
CA ALA A 42 3.22 5.73 7.79
C ALA A 42 2.05 6.62 8.22
N TYR A 43 0.84 6.07 8.37
CA TYR A 43 -0.30 6.85 8.85
C TYR A 43 -0.04 7.40 10.25
N TYR A 44 0.49 6.58 11.15
CA TYR A 44 0.86 7.03 12.49
C TYR A 44 1.96 8.09 12.44
N SER A 45 2.96 7.91 11.59
CA SER A 45 4.07 8.85 11.39
C SER A 45 3.63 10.23 10.89
N ILE A 46 2.62 10.30 10.02
CA ILE A 46 2.09 11.56 9.50
C ILE A 46 1.00 12.19 10.39
N GLY A 47 0.71 11.58 11.56
CA GLY A 47 -0.11 12.17 12.60
C GLY A 47 -1.52 11.58 12.75
N TYR A 48 -1.87 10.49 12.05
CA TYR A 48 -3.13 9.79 12.36
C TYR A 48 -3.03 9.10 13.72
N SER A 49 -4.06 9.23 14.53
CA SER A 49 -4.19 8.45 15.76
C SER A 49 -4.45 6.96 15.46
N PRO A 50 -4.10 6.04 16.38
CA PRO A 50 -4.43 4.62 16.22
C PRO A 50 -5.92 4.36 16.03
N HIS A 51 -6.79 5.19 16.62
CA HIS A 51 -8.22 5.11 16.41
C HIS A 51 -8.64 5.45 14.97
N GLU A 52 -8.06 6.50 14.38
CA GLU A 52 -8.31 6.86 12.98
C GLU A 52 -7.79 5.79 12.03
N ILE A 53 -6.60 5.24 12.30
CA ILE A 53 -6.03 4.13 11.52
C ILE A 53 -6.94 2.91 11.56
N LYS A 54 -7.51 2.60 12.74
CA LYS A 54 -8.49 1.52 12.87
C LYS A 54 -9.74 1.78 12.02
N ASN A 55 -10.32 2.97 12.11
CA ASN A 55 -11.51 3.33 11.33
C ASN A 55 -11.23 3.24 9.82
N ILE A 56 -10.09 3.77 9.38
CA ILE A 56 -9.64 3.64 7.98
C ILE A 56 -9.57 2.16 7.57
N SER A 57 -8.99 1.31 8.42
CA SER A 57 -8.88 -0.13 8.16
C SER A 57 -10.24 -0.83 8.08
N ASP A 58 -11.16 -0.49 8.99
CA ASP A 58 -12.50 -1.09 9.06
C ASP A 58 -13.39 -0.66 7.88
N GLU A 59 -13.24 0.59 7.42
CA GLU A 59 -14.01 1.14 6.29
C GLU A 59 -13.43 0.75 4.92
N THR A 60 -12.20 0.21 4.89
CA THR A 60 -11.52 -0.14 3.66
C THR A 60 -12.12 -1.38 3.03
N ASP A 61 -12.55 -1.26 1.77
CA ASP A 61 -12.91 -2.39 0.93
C ASP A 61 -11.63 -3.08 0.42
N TRP A 62 -11.12 -4.02 1.22
CA TRP A 62 -9.87 -4.72 0.93
C TRP A 62 -9.94 -5.54 -0.36
N ASP A 63 -11.09 -6.10 -0.69
CA ASP A 63 -11.28 -6.85 -1.94
C ASP A 63 -11.09 -5.94 -3.16
N LEU A 64 -11.61 -4.72 -3.09
CA LEU A 64 -11.42 -3.72 -4.15
C LEU A 64 -9.96 -3.26 -4.26
N ILE A 65 -9.26 -3.12 -3.12
CA ILE A 65 -7.86 -2.69 -3.08
C ILE A 65 -6.93 -3.75 -3.69
N PHE A 66 -7.16 -5.03 -3.37
CA PHE A 66 -6.31 -6.14 -3.83
C PHE A 66 -6.72 -6.72 -5.19
N SER A 67 -7.96 -6.55 -5.62
CA SER A 67 -8.41 -6.96 -6.95
C SER A 67 -8.25 -5.84 -7.98
N ASN A 68 -8.23 -6.20 -9.25
CA ASN A 68 -8.38 -5.22 -10.33
C ASN A 68 -9.84 -4.85 -10.60
N GLN A 69 -10.75 -5.40 -9.82
CA GLN A 69 -12.17 -5.22 -10.05
C GLN A 69 -12.59 -3.82 -9.62
N LYS A 70 -13.31 -3.15 -10.49
CA LYS A 70 -14.06 -1.93 -10.15
C LYS A 70 -15.44 -2.34 -9.66
N ARG A 71 -16.03 -1.61 -8.74
CA ARG A 71 -17.44 -1.83 -8.42
C ARG A 71 -18.27 -1.62 -9.69
N ARG A 72 -19.21 -2.51 -9.97
CA ARG A 72 -20.08 -2.39 -11.14
C ARG A 72 -20.83 -1.04 -11.17
N SER A 73 -21.10 -0.44 -10.01
CA SER A 73 -21.64 0.91 -9.87
C SER A 73 -20.76 1.99 -10.52
N ASP A 74 -19.44 1.82 -10.43
CA ASP A 74 -18.44 2.84 -10.82
C ASP A 74 -18.06 2.74 -12.31
N LEU A 75 -18.61 1.72 -13.00
CA LEU A 75 -18.39 1.51 -14.41
C LEU A 75 -19.38 2.33 -15.23
N ASN A 76 -18.91 2.90 -16.35
CA ASN A 76 -19.80 3.50 -17.32
C ASN A 76 -20.64 2.43 -18.05
N TYR A 77 -21.69 2.87 -18.76
CA TYR A 77 -22.64 1.95 -19.42
C TYR A 77 -21.96 0.95 -20.36
N PHE A 78 -20.98 1.39 -21.14
CA PHE A 78 -20.26 0.52 -22.09
C PHE A 78 -19.34 -0.47 -21.40
N GLN A 79 -18.70 -0.07 -20.31
CA GLN A 79 -17.84 -0.97 -19.53
C GLN A 79 -18.64 -2.03 -18.78
N LYS A 80 -19.87 -1.72 -18.37
CA LYS A 80 -20.76 -2.71 -17.71
C LYS A 80 -21.12 -3.90 -18.58
N TYR A 81 -21.13 -3.70 -19.91
CA TYR A 81 -21.48 -4.76 -20.86
C TYR A 81 -20.44 -5.87 -20.92
N ASP A 82 -19.17 -5.54 -20.79
CA ASP A 82 -18.06 -6.50 -20.90
C ASP A 82 -17.46 -6.91 -19.55
N TYR A 83 -17.91 -6.30 -18.44
CA TYR A 83 -17.27 -6.42 -17.12
C TYR A 83 -17.19 -7.85 -16.59
N ASP A 84 -18.26 -8.64 -16.76
CA ASP A 84 -18.34 -10.02 -16.25
C ASP A 84 -18.29 -11.08 -17.39
N LYS A 85 -17.93 -10.64 -18.59
CA LYS A 85 -18.03 -11.51 -19.77
C LYS A 85 -16.90 -12.52 -19.88
N TYR A 86 -15.74 -12.18 -19.32
CA TYR A 86 -14.54 -13.01 -19.43
C TYR A 86 -13.97 -13.31 -18.05
N GLN A 87 -13.70 -14.60 -17.78
CA GLN A 87 -13.06 -15.03 -16.52
C GLN A 87 -11.56 -14.74 -16.50
N ALA A 88 -10.91 -14.68 -17.65
CA ALA A 88 -9.51 -14.36 -17.79
C ALA A 88 -9.24 -13.62 -19.11
N ILE A 89 -8.37 -12.62 -19.06
CA ILE A 89 -7.92 -11.85 -20.21
C ILE A 89 -6.40 -12.02 -20.31
N PHE A 90 -5.93 -12.49 -21.45
CA PHE A 90 -4.50 -12.65 -21.74
C PHE A 90 -4.07 -11.59 -22.74
N SER A 91 -2.92 -10.98 -22.49
CA SER A 91 -2.27 -10.14 -23.49
C SER A 91 -1.65 -11.03 -24.59
N ILE A 92 -1.66 -10.53 -25.82
CA ILE A 92 -1.05 -11.21 -26.96
C ILE A 92 0.21 -10.43 -27.34
N ASP A 93 1.35 -11.13 -27.43
CA ASP A 93 2.60 -10.58 -27.96
C ASP A 93 2.98 -11.37 -29.22
N GLY A 94 2.85 -10.72 -30.37
CA GLY A 94 2.89 -11.40 -31.66
C GLY A 94 1.70 -12.38 -31.80
N MET A 95 1.98 -13.67 -31.96
CA MET A 95 0.97 -14.74 -32.08
C MET A 95 0.89 -15.63 -30.82
N LYS A 96 1.53 -15.26 -29.72
CA LYS A 96 1.57 -16.07 -28.49
C LYS A 96 0.83 -15.37 -27.36
N PRO A 97 -0.09 -16.06 -26.66
CA PRO A 97 -0.67 -15.51 -25.45
C PRO A 97 0.39 -15.43 -24.35
N LYS A 98 0.49 -14.27 -23.68
CA LYS A 98 1.32 -14.10 -22.48
C LYS A 98 0.44 -14.20 -21.25
N PRO A 99 0.79 -15.06 -20.28
CA PRO A 99 0.13 -15.03 -18.98
C PRO A 99 0.37 -13.67 -18.31
N PRO A 100 -0.57 -13.17 -17.50
CA PRO A 100 -0.37 -11.94 -16.74
C PRO A 100 0.77 -12.16 -15.72
N ILE A 101 1.61 -11.14 -15.55
CA ILE A 101 2.73 -11.16 -14.60
C ILE A 101 2.22 -11.16 -13.17
N ALA A 102 1.04 -10.59 -12.94
CA ALA A 102 0.40 -10.49 -11.64
C ALA A 102 -1.12 -10.46 -11.77
N ILE A 103 -1.80 -10.80 -10.68
CA ILE A 103 -3.27 -10.82 -10.61
C ILE A 103 -3.84 -9.39 -10.68
N SER A 104 -3.14 -8.43 -10.06
CA SER A 104 -3.58 -7.04 -9.97
C SER A 104 -2.50 -6.07 -10.49
N SER A 105 -2.92 -5.03 -11.21
CA SER A 105 -2.05 -3.92 -11.57
C SER A 105 -1.61 -3.10 -10.36
N GLY A 106 -2.36 -3.17 -9.25
CA GLY A 106 -2.16 -2.38 -8.04
C GLY A 106 -2.53 -0.91 -8.17
N HIS A 107 -3.21 -0.52 -9.25
CA HIS A 107 -3.64 0.87 -9.45
C HIS A 107 -4.64 1.33 -8.38
N SER A 108 -5.59 0.47 -8.00
CA SER A 108 -6.56 0.76 -6.93
C SER A 108 -5.86 0.97 -5.60
N SER A 109 -4.88 0.12 -5.27
CA SER A 109 -4.05 0.25 -4.07
C SER A 109 -3.26 1.57 -4.07
N TYR A 110 -2.59 1.90 -5.17
CA TYR A 110 -1.85 3.17 -5.28
C TYR A 110 -2.75 4.39 -5.13
N SER A 111 -3.90 4.40 -5.82
CA SER A 111 -4.86 5.50 -5.75
C SER A 111 -5.41 5.69 -4.34
N TYR A 112 -5.65 4.59 -3.62
CA TYR A 112 -6.10 4.61 -2.24
C TYR A 112 -5.04 5.19 -1.30
N LEU A 113 -3.80 4.69 -1.38
CA LEU A 113 -2.68 5.20 -0.60
C LEU A 113 -2.45 6.69 -0.86
N ASN A 114 -2.48 7.10 -2.13
CA ASN A 114 -2.31 8.49 -2.52
C ASN A 114 -3.41 9.40 -1.94
N LYS A 115 -4.67 8.94 -1.94
CA LYS A 115 -5.78 9.68 -1.33
C LYS A 115 -5.54 9.96 0.16
N LEU A 116 -5.02 8.99 0.91
CA LEU A 116 -4.82 9.10 2.37
C LEU A 116 -3.55 9.85 2.75
N THR A 117 -2.52 9.82 1.90
CA THR A 117 -1.23 10.50 2.18
C THR A 117 -1.10 11.85 1.50
N ARG A 118 -2.07 12.26 0.70
CA ARG A 118 -2.05 13.43 -0.18
C ARG A 118 -1.69 14.74 0.52
N TYR A 119 -2.12 14.94 1.75
CA TYR A 119 -1.82 16.17 2.50
C TYR A 119 -0.36 16.29 2.91
N ASN A 120 0.39 15.18 2.86
CA ASN A 120 1.79 15.11 3.21
C ASN A 120 2.72 15.00 1.98
N GLU A 121 2.18 15.07 0.75
CA GLU A 121 2.98 15.00 -0.49
C GLU A 121 4.00 16.15 -0.64
N THR A 122 3.77 17.27 0.02
CA THR A 122 4.72 18.40 0.04
C THR A 122 5.94 18.14 0.93
N ILE A 123 5.88 17.15 1.82
CA ILE A 123 6.98 16.76 2.69
C ILE A 123 7.79 15.68 1.97
N TYR A 124 8.87 16.10 1.32
CA TYR A 124 9.70 15.21 0.53
C TYR A 124 10.55 14.25 1.38
N ASP A 125 11.09 14.74 2.51
CA ASP A 125 11.93 13.97 3.41
C ASP A 125 11.10 13.43 4.58
N PHE A 126 11.06 12.11 4.75
CA PHE A 126 10.25 11.44 5.76
C PHE A 126 10.78 11.64 7.19
N ASP A 127 11.98 12.23 7.35
CA ASP A 127 12.46 12.68 8.66
C ASP A 127 11.71 13.92 9.16
N ASN A 128 11.00 14.63 8.27
CA ASN A 128 10.20 15.82 8.60
C ASN A 128 8.72 15.47 8.91
N PHE A 129 8.35 14.21 8.96
CA PHE A 129 7.03 13.81 9.46
C PHE A 129 6.94 14.05 10.99
N VAL A 130 5.75 13.96 11.55
CA VAL A 130 5.53 14.09 13.00
C VAL A 130 6.42 13.13 13.78
N ILE A 131 6.55 11.90 13.25
CA ILE A 131 7.53 10.91 13.71
C ILE A 131 8.33 10.46 12.47
N PRO A 132 9.67 10.53 12.49
CA PRO A 132 10.51 10.07 11.39
C PRO A 132 10.20 8.66 10.93
N PHE A 133 10.15 8.43 9.62
CA PHE A 133 9.65 7.19 9.03
C PHE A 133 10.60 6.60 7.99
N ARG A 134 10.62 5.26 7.94
CA ARG A 134 11.23 4.48 6.85
C ARG A 134 10.33 3.30 6.49
N CYS A 135 10.37 2.94 5.22
CA CYS A 135 9.87 1.64 4.78
C CYS A 135 10.85 1.02 3.77
N ASN A 136 10.75 -0.28 3.60
CA ASN A 136 11.62 -1.02 2.71
C ASN A 136 10.83 -1.75 1.62
N ALA A 137 11.50 -2.03 0.52
CA ALA A 137 11.07 -2.94 -0.52
C ALA A 137 12.28 -3.75 -1.02
N VAL A 138 12.05 -4.65 -1.95
CA VAL A 138 13.11 -5.44 -2.61
C VAL A 138 13.10 -5.10 -4.09
N ASP A 139 14.28 -4.78 -4.63
CA ASP A 139 14.49 -4.68 -6.08
C ASP A 139 14.42 -6.09 -6.67
N LEU A 140 13.48 -6.30 -7.59
CA LEU A 140 13.26 -7.61 -8.21
C LEU A 140 14.35 -8.02 -9.20
N LEU A 141 15.17 -7.09 -9.68
CA LEU A 141 16.25 -7.38 -10.61
C LEU A 141 17.53 -7.79 -9.87
N THR A 142 17.85 -7.08 -8.79
CA THR A 142 19.09 -7.30 -8.04
C THR A 142 18.90 -8.18 -6.80
N GLY A 143 17.67 -8.24 -6.26
CA GLY A 143 17.37 -8.88 -4.98
C GLY A 143 17.80 -8.05 -3.77
N GLU A 144 18.27 -6.83 -3.98
CA GLU A 144 18.74 -5.96 -2.91
C GLU A 144 17.58 -5.25 -2.19
N GLU A 145 17.79 -4.95 -0.92
CA GLU A 145 16.85 -4.14 -0.14
C GLU A 145 16.97 -2.67 -0.52
N VAL A 146 15.82 -2.05 -0.76
CA VAL A 146 15.70 -0.61 -1.00
C VAL A 146 14.98 0.02 0.17
N ILE A 147 15.62 1.00 0.84
CA ILE A 147 15.04 1.74 1.97
C ILE A 147 14.55 3.10 1.48
N PHE A 148 13.26 3.34 1.60
CA PHE A 148 12.64 4.63 1.28
C PHE A 148 12.70 5.56 2.50
N LYS A 149 13.26 6.74 2.28
CA LYS A 149 13.41 7.81 3.27
C LYS A 149 12.92 9.17 2.79
N ASN A 150 12.59 9.28 1.52
CA ASN A 150 12.13 10.50 0.88
C ASN A 150 11.33 10.19 -0.40
N GLY A 151 10.76 11.19 -1.01
CA GLY A 151 9.99 11.09 -2.25
C GLY A 151 8.49 10.98 -2.00
N SER A 152 7.77 10.32 -2.91
CA SER A 152 6.33 10.10 -2.74
C SER A 152 6.05 8.99 -1.73
N LEU A 153 5.41 9.33 -0.62
CA LEU A 153 5.04 8.36 0.42
C LEU A 153 4.12 7.27 -0.16
N ALA A 154 3.11 7.64 -0.94
CA ALA A 154 2.20 6.68 -1.57
C ALA A 154 2.95 5.68 -2.47
N LYS A 155 3.94 6.14 -3.23
CA LYS A 155 4.76 5.29 -4.10
C LYS A 155 5.63 4.34 -3.26
N SER A 156 6.28 4.83 -2.23
CA SER A 156 7.10 4.04 -1.31
C SER A 156 6.30 2.92 -0.63
N LEU A 157 5.10 3.26 -0.13
CA LEU A 157 4.18 2.29 0.48
C LEU A 157 3.69 1.25 -0.54
N ARG A 158 3.42 1.70 -1.78
CA ARG A 158 3.01 0.80 -2.84
C ARG A 158 4.15 -0.14 -3.25
N CYS A 159 5.41 0.31 -3.29
CA CYS A 159 6.57 -0.56 -3.50
C CYS A 159 6.71 -1.58 -2.37
N SER A 160 6.64 -1.13 -1.12
CA SER A 160 6.75 -2.00 0.06
C SER A 160 5.65 -3.08 0.12
N SER A 161 4.45 -2.78 -0.40
CA SER A 161 3.31 -3.70 -0.45
C SER A 161 3.19 -4.50 -1.75
N SER A 162 4.17 -4.41 -2.65
CA SER A 162 4.16 -5.13 -3.94
C SER A 162 4.54 -6.60 -3.80
N ILE A 163 3.58 -7.41 -3.38
CA ILE A 163 3.78 -8.86 -3.30
C ILE A 163 3.94 -9.43 -4.72
N PRO A 164 5.05 -10.12 -5.04
CA PRO A 164 5.25 -10.75 -6.34
C PRO A 164 4.10 -11.70 -6.69
N SER A 165 3.73 -11.76 -7.96
CA SER A 165 2.59 -12.50 -8.50
C SER A 165 1.20 -11.96 -8.12
N VAL A 166 1.07 -11.20 -7.04
CA VAL A 166 -0.20 -10.54 -6.68
C VAL A 166 -0.29 -9.18 -7.35
N PHE A 167 0.76 -8.38 -7.26
CA PHE A 167 0.81 -7.05 -7.84
C PHE A 167 1.91 -6.93 -8.89
N ASN A 168 1.63 -6.14 -9.93
CA ASN A 168 2.68 -5.71 -10.83
C ASN A 168 3.76 -4.92 -10.06
N PRO A 169 5.05 -5.19 -10.34
CA PRO A 169 6.14 -4.39 -9.80
C PRO A 169 6.03 -2.94 -10.29
N ILE A 170 6.58 -2.03 -9.49
CA ILE A 170 6.67 -0.62 -9.84
C ILE A 170 8.06 -0.35 -10.40
N ASN A 171 8.12 0.34 -11.54
CA ASN A 171 9.37 0.89 -12.03
C ASN A 171 9.62 2.24 -11.32
N ASP A 172 10.71 2.33 -10.60
CA ASP A 172 11.12 3.52 -9.86
C ASP A 172 12.17 4.37 -10.60
N GLY A 173 12.55 3.97 -11.81
CA GLY A 173 13.50 4.68 -12.65
C GLY A 173 14.78 3.94 -12.87
#